data_fd4e40c446e5507c07be4c8077588738
#
_entry.id   fd4e40c446e5507c07be4c8077588738
#
_cell.length_a   1.000
_cell.length_b   1.000
_cell.length_c   1.000
_cell.angle_alpha   90.00
_cell.angle_beta   90.00
_cell.angle_gamma   90.00
#
_symmetry.space_group_name_H-M   'P 1'
#
loop_
_entity.id
_entity.type
_entity.pdbx_description
1 polymer ?
#
loop_
_entity_poly.entity_id
_entity_poly.type
_entity_poly.pdbx_seq_one_letter_code
_entity_poly.pdbx_strand_id
1 'polypeptide(L)'
;GAFSTGQPTPRAGRLSGDPEHQMSVAERAMWARMRMDPSDIIDVTGATYTYLVNGHGPEENWTGLFRPGERVRLRIINAGAQSIFNIRIPDLAMTIVGTDGQNVRPVEVDEFRIAAAETYDVIVQPQEDRAFTFVAESIDRSGLGRATLAPRPGMSAPVPPLRERPLLTMRDMGMGAMDHGAGGHGGMDMRDESRVAFPVGPGDDMIAPMPVDRTGDRGTGLENVPHRVLTYRDLVSLAPNPDRRPPTRTVEVRLPVNMERFMWSFDGERFSENPEPIRFARGERVRLRLINDTMMAHPIHIHGHIFELVNGHAGHHPLKHTVDVLPGGLVD
;
A
#
# COMPACT_ATOMS: atom_id res chain seq x y z
N GLY A 1 -12.54 -21.52 3.72
CA GLY A 1 -11.41 -22.14 4.36
C GLY A 1 -10.58 -23.03 3.44
N ALA A 2 -10.15 -22.58 2.24
CA ALA A 2 -9.33 -23.42 1.39
C ALA A 2 -8.33 -22.64 0.51
N PHE A 3 -8.21 -21.36 0.70
CA PHE A 3 -7.41 -20.55 -0.23
C PHE A 3 -5.98 -20.21 0.24
N SER A 4 -5.61 -20.51 1.47
CA SER A 4 -4.24 -20.29 1.96
C SER A 4 -3.31 -21.50 1.81
N THR A 5 -3.79 -22.62 1.33
CA THR A 5 -3.04 -23.90 1.39
C THR A 5 -2.13 -24.18 0.18
N GLY A 6 -2.08 -23.31 -0.81
CA GLY A 6 -1.30 -23.55 -2.04
C GLY A 6 0.03 -22.81 -2.13
N GLN A 7 0.33 -21.92 -1.21
CA GLN A 7 1.64 -21.25 -1.21
C GLN A 7 2.69 -22.15 -0.58
N PRO A 8 3.88 -22.30 -1.20
CA PRO A 8 5.03 -22.77 -0.44
C PRO A 8 5.19 -21.77 0.72
N THR A 9 4.75 -22.20 1.89
CA THR A 9 4.84 -21.36 3.07
C THR A 9 6.28 -20.88 3.17
N PRO A 10 6.53 -19.60 3.53
CA PRO A 10 7.86 -19.09 3.80
C PRO A 10 8.66 -19.92 4.80
N ARG A 11 8.00 -20.88 5.45
CA ARG A 11 8.57 -21.90 6.31
C ARG A 11 9.67 -22.73 5.64
N ALA A 12 9.55 -23.12 4.38
CA ALA A 12 10.54 -23.98 3.75
C ALA A 12 11.88 -23.26 3.50
N GLY A 13 11.85 -22.03 3.01
CA GLY A 13 13.07 -21.23 2.81
C GLY A 13 13.72 -20.80 4.12
N ARG A 14 12.94 -20.56 5.18
CA ARG A 14 13.42 -20.11 6.47
C ARG A 14 13.90 -21.24 7.39
N LEU A 15 13.47 -22.44 7.14
CA LEU A 15 14.00 -23.64 7.80
C LEU A 15 15.25 -24.17 7.12
N SER A 16 15.54 -23.75 5.90
CA SER A 16 16.62 -24.28 5.06
C SER A 16 17.92 -23.45 5.11
N GLY A 17 18.16 -22.68 6.15
CA GLY A 17 19.54 -22.42 6.51
C GLY A 17 20.23 -21.16 5.97
N ASP A 18 19.53 -20.11 5.54
CA ASP A 18 20.16 -18.79 5.40
C ASP A 18 20.15 -18.05 6.74
N PRO A 19 21.30 -17.89 7.41
CA PRO A 19 21.36 -17.28 8.74
C PRO A 19 20.96 -15.80 8.77
N GLU A 20 21.08 -15.07 7.66
CA GLU A 20 20.81 -13.63 7.59
C GLU A 20 19.30 -13.31 7.54
N HIS A 21 18.47 -14.30 7.16
CA HIS A 21 17.03 -14.13 7.00
C HIS A 21 16.18 -15.00 7.93
N GLN A 22 16.80 -15.64 8.91
CA GLN A 22 16.07 -16.46 9.89
C GLN A 22 15.59 -15.63 11.07
N MET A 23 14.27 -15.61 11.26
CA MET A 23 13.69 -15.13 12.51
C MET A 23 14.20 -15.95 13.68
N SER A 24 14.56 -15.30 14.77
CA SER A 24 14.94 -15.97 16.02
C SER A 24 13.80 -16.84 16.56
N VAL A 25 14.13 -17.80 17.42
CA VAL A 25 13.11 -18.65 18.09
C VAL A 25 12.15 -17.79 18.90
N ALA A 26 12.65 -16.71 19.53
CA ALA A 26 11.84 -15.79 20.32
C ALA A 26 10.83 -15.03 19.45
N GLU A 27 11.26 -14.51 18.30
CA GLU A 27 10.38 -13.85 17.34
C GLU A 27 9.31 -14.80 16.80
N ARG A 28 9.69 -16.02 16.38
CA ARG A 28 8.73 -17.03 15.95
C ARG A 28 7.70 -17.38 17.02
N ALA A 29 8.14 -17.50 18.27
CA ALA A 29 7.26 -17.78 19.39
C ALA A 29 6.33 -16.58 19.69
N MET A 30 6.78 -15.37 19.46
CA MET A 30 5.98 -14.16 19.59
C MET A 30 4.86 -14.14 18.52
N TRP A 31 5.21 -14.31 17.24
CA TRP A 31 4.24 -14.37 16.15
C TRP A 31 3.21 -15.49 16.34
N ALA A 32 3.68 -16.66 16.78
CA ALA A 32 2.80 -17.81 17.06
C ALA A 32 1.80 -17.52 18.19
N ARG A 33 2.22 -16.80 19.24
CA ARG A 33 1.33 -16.39 20.34
C ARG A 33 0.25 -15.43 19.90
N MET A 34 0.56 -14.55 18.95
CA MET A 34 -0.40 -13.62 18.36
C MET A 34 -1.30 -14.28 17.29
N ARG A 35 -1.01 -15.55 16.92
CA ARG A 35 -1.70 -16.29 15.86
C ARG A 35 -1.62 -15.59 14.49
N MET A 36 -0.52 -14.89 14.24
CA MET A 36 -0.24 -14.11 13.05
C MET A 36 0.97 -14.66 12.30
N ASP A 37 1.03 -14.43 10.98
CA ASP A 37 2.19 -14.75 10.14
C ASP A 37 2.74 -13.45 9.52
N PRO A 38 4.01 -13.09 9.77
CA PRO A 38 4.59 -11.85 9.23
C PRO A 38 4.70 -11.81 7.70
N SER A 39 4.45 -12.91 7.03
CA SER A 39 4.43 -12.98 5.57
C SER A 39 3.03 -12.84 4.97
N ASP A 40 1.99 -12.76 5.80
CA ASP A 40 0.61 -12.64 5.37
C ASP A 40 0.24 -11.15 5.19
N ILE A 41 0.61 -10.60 4.02
CA ILE A 41 0.53 -9.16 3.73
C ILE A 41 -0.54 -8.82 2.68
N ILE A 42 -1.12 -9.83 2.02
CA ILE A 42 -2.18 -9.66 1.01
C ILE A 42 -2.85 -10.99 0.72
N ASP A 43 -4.17 -10.97 0.48
CA ASP A 43 -4.98 -12.16 0.20
C ASP A 43 -4.99 -12.55 -1.28
N VAL A 44 -5.00 -11.56 -2.18
CA VAL A 44 -5.01 -11.78 -3.64
C VAL A 44 -3.59 -11.83 -4.15
N THR A 45 -3.12 -13.01 -4.55
CA THR A 45 -1.72 -13.28 -4.86
C THR A 45 -1.51 -13.78 -6.29
N GLY A 46 -0.32 -13.56 -6.85
CA GLY A 46 0.09 -14.10 -8.14
C GLY A 46 0.24 -15.63 -8.19
N ALA A 47 0.18 -16.30 -7.04
CA ALA A 47 0.13 -17.76 -7.00
C ALA A 47 -1.21 -18.32 -7.51
N THR A 48 -2.28 -17.52 -7.42
CA THR A 48 -3.64 -17.93 -7.82
C THR A 48 -4.14 -17.11 -9.02
N TYR A 49 -3.70 -15.86 -9.14
CA TYR A 49 -4.19 -14.93 -10.16
C TYR A 49 -3.07 -14.49 -11.10
N THR A 50 -3.43 -14.19 -12.34
CA THR A 50 -2.54 -13.55 -13.31
C THR A 50 -2.78 -12.04 -13.30
N TYR A 51 -1.72 -11.27 -13.11
CA TYR A 51 -1.79 -9.81 -13.17
C TYR A 51 -1.71 -9.33 -14.62
N LEU A 52 -2.60 -8.43 -14.99
CA LEU A 52 -2.73 -7.95 -16.37
C LEU A 52 -2.35 -6.47 -16.47
N VAL A 53 -1.75 -6.10 -17.59
CA VAL A 53 -1.58 -4.70 -18.01
C VAL A 53 -2.36 -4.50 -19.30
N ASN A 54 -3.35 -3.60 -19.28
CA ASN A 54 -4.27 -3.37 -20.40
C ASN A 54 -4.92 -4.66 -20.96
N GLY A 55 -5.25 -5.60 -20.06
CA GLY A 55 -5.87 -6.87 -20.44
C GLY A 55 -4.90 -7.96 -20.89
N HIS A 56 -3.60 -7.69 -20.95
CA HIS A 56 -2.56 -8.63 -21.36
C HIS A 56 -1.80 -9.19 -20.18
N GLY A 57 -1.62 -10.50 -20.15
CA GLY A 57 -0.75 -11.18 -19.18
C GLY A 57 0.73 -10.92 -19.43
N PRO A 58 1.60 -11.29 -18.48
CA PRO A 58 3.05 -11.07 -18.60
C PRO A 58 3.67 -11.70 -19.87
N GLU A 59 3.16 -12.84 -20.30
CA GLU A 59 3.64 -13.54 -21.51
C GLU A 59 3.23 -12.80 -22.80
N GLU A 60 2.01 -12.24 -22.83
CA GLU A 60 1.51 -11.48 -23.98
C GLU A 60 2.19 -10.11 -24.11
N ASN A 61 2.58 -9.51 -22.98
CA ASN A 61 3.44 -8.34 -22.89
C ASN A 61 2.96 -7.15 -23.74
N TRP A 62 1.90 -6.46 -23.30
CA TRP A 62 1.41 -5.25 -23.98
C TRP A 62 2.56 -4.25 -24.27
N THR A 63 2.58 -3.66 -25.46
CA THR A 63 3.64 -2.73 -25.88
C THR A 63 3.08 -1.35 -26.17
N GLY A 64 3.58 -0.34 -25.46
CA GLY A 64 3.39 1.08 -25.78
C GLY A 64 4.55 1.61 -26.60
N LEU A 65 4.25 2.37 -27.66
CA LEU A 65 5.26 2.93 -28.55
C LEU A 65 5.64 4.36 -28.16
N PHE A 66 6.90 4.70 -28.30
CA PHE A 66 7.43 6.06 -28.14
C PHE A 66 8.46 6.40 -29.23
N ARG A 67 8.82 7.68 -29.33
CA ARG A 67 9.98 8.14 -30.10
C ARG A 67 11.09 8.57 -29.13
N PRO A 68 12.36 8.23 -29.37
CA PRO A 68 13.47 8.72 -28.52
C PRO A 68 13.39 10.24 -28.32
N GLY A 69 13.50 10.69 -27.06
CA GLY A 69 13.34 12.08 -26.67
C GLY A 69 11.90 12.55 -26.46
N GLU A 70 10.89 11.75 -26.84
CA GLU A 70 9.48 12.08 -26.61
C GLU A 70 9.13 12.05 -25.12
N ARG A 71 8.33 13.03 -24.70
CA ARG A 71 7.73 13.02 -23.36
C ARG A 71 6.42 12.24 -23.42
N VAL A 72 6.42 11.07 -22.80
CA VAL A 72 5.25 10.17 -22.76
C VAL A 72 4.55 10.31 -21.42
N ARG A 73 3.26 10.58 -21.42
CA ARG A 73 2.43 10.57 -20.22
C ARG A 73 1.78 9.19 -20.07
N LEU A 74 2.19 8.48 -19.05
CA LEU A 74 1.56 7.23 -18.64
C LEU A 74 0.47 7.54 -17.62
N ARG A 75 -0.74 7.11 -17.87
CA ARG A 75 -1.85 7.15 -16.91
C ARG A 75 -2.02 5.76 -16.33
N ILE A 76 -1.54 5.59 -15.12
CA ILE A 76 -1.47 4.30 -14.45
C ILE A 76 -2.63 4.22 -13.48
N ILE A 77 -3.48 3.21 -13.66
CA ILE A 77 -4.68 2.97 -12.85
C ILE A 77 -4.57 1.56 -12.29
N ASN A 78 -4.61 1.43 -10.97
CA ASN A 78 -4.78 0.13 -10.38
C ASN A 78 -6.28 -0.23 -10.35
N ALA A 79 -6.71 -0.98 -11.35
CA ALA A 79 -8.08 -1.48 -11.47
C ALA A 79 -8.28 -2.87 -10.84
N GLY A 80 -7.29 -3.36 -10.09
CA GLY A 80 -7.41 -4.59 -9.32
C GLY A 80 -8.37 -4.42 -8.14
N ALA A 81 -9.08 -5.49 -7.78
CA ALA A 81 -10.05 -5.44 -6.69
C ALA A 81 -9.40 -5.28 -5.31
N GLN A 82 -8.18 -5.79 -5.13
CA GLN A 82 -7.51 -5.82 -3.83
C GLN A 82 -5.98 -5.75 -3.93
N SER A 83 -5.38 -6.18 -5.05
CA SER A 83 -3.93 -6.23 -5.20
C SER A 83 -3.31 -4.83 -5.19
N ILE A 84 -2.19 -4.72 -4.51
CA ILE A 84 -1.35 -3.52 -4.43
C ILE A 84 -0.04 -3.81 -5.17
N PHE A 85 0.44 -2.84 -5.94
CA PHE A 85 1.63 -3.03 -6.76
C PHE A 85 2.70 -1.97 -6.49
N ASN A 86 3.95 -2.37 -6.64
CA ASN A 86 5.08 -1.46 -6.76
C ASN A 86 5.41 -1.30 -8.24
N ILE A 87 5.36 -0.06 -8.73
CA ILE A 87 5.54 0.28 -10.14
C ILE A 87 6.95 0.80 -10.35
N ARG A 88 7.67 0.23 -11.29
CA ARG A 88 9.01 0.69 -11.72
C ARG A 88 9.24 0.45 -13.20
N ILE A 89 10.11 1.24 -13.77
CA ILE A 89 10.63 1.03 -15.13
C ILE A 89 12.17 1.06 -14.99
N PRO A 90 12.84 -0.09 -14.93
CA PRO A 90 14.30 -0.11 -14.74
C PRO A 90 15.00 0.79 -15.75
N ASP A 91 15.98 1.56 -15.28
CA ASP A 91 16.81 2.52 -16.03
C ASP A 91 16.03 3.69 -16.65
N LEU A 92 14.80 3.94 -16.25
CA LEU A 92 14.01 5.07 -16.74
C LEU A 92 13.33 5.78 -15.58
N ALA A 93 13.77 7.00 -15.28
CA ALA A 93 13.17 7.82 -14.24
C ALA A 93 11.71 8.19 -14.58
N MET A 94 10.89 8.22 -13.55
CA MET A 94 9.47 8.54 -13.63
C MET A 94 9.20 9.86 -12.92
N THR A 95 8.59 10.83 -13.61
CA THR A 95 8.16 12.09 -12.99
C THR A 95 6.67 12.03 -12.71
N ILE A 96 6.29 11.94 -11.44
CA ILE A 96 4.89 11.99 -11.00
C ILE A 96 4.38 13.42 -11.16
N VAL A 97 3.28 13.61 -11.88
CA VAL A 97 2.66 14.92 -12.13
C VAL A 97 1.19 14.98 -11.73
N GLY A 98 0.60 13.87 -11.37
CA GLY A 98 -0.78 13.80 -10.89
C GLY A 98 -1.05 12.53 -10.10
N THR A 99 -2.01 12.61 -9.19
CA THR A 99 -2.58 11.48 -8.44
C THR A 99 -4.08 11.65 -8.36
N ASP A 100 -4.84 10.56 -8.54
CA ASP A 100 -6.30 10.53 -8.48
C ASP A 100 -6.98 11.64 -9.31
N GLY A 101 -6.42 11.88 -10.51
CA GLY A 101 -6.89 12.92 -11.43
C GLY A 101 -6.54 14.35 -11.04
N GLN A 102 -5.81 14.57 -9.96
CA GLN A 102 -5.41 15.89 -9.46
C GLN A 102 -3.93 16.15 -9.71
N ASN A 103 -3.61 17.39 -10.11
CA ASN A 103 -2.22 17.74 -10.41
C ASN A 103 -1.41 17.96 -9.13
N VAL A 104 -0.20 17.42 -9.12
CA VAL A 104 0.80 17.66 -8.07
C VAL A 104 2.04 18.34 -8.65
N ARG A 105 2.84 18.95 -7.79
CA ARG A 105 4.17 19.44 -8.18
C ARG A 105 4.98 18.25 -8.68
N PRO A 106 5.68 18.39 -9.83
CA PRO A 106 6.46 17.28 -10.38
C PRO A 106 7.49 16.75 -9.40
N VAL A 107 7.51 15.45 -9.19
CA VAL A 107 8.49 14.75 -8.36
C VAL A 107 9.05 13.56 -9.11
N GLU A 108 10.38 13.47 -9.25
CA GLU A 108 11.07 12.38 -9.92
C GLU A 108 11.34 11.24 -8.94
N VAL A 109 11.02 10.02 -9.36
CA VAL A 109 11.19 8.79 -8.58
C VAL A 109 11.58 7.62 -9.49
N ASP A 110 12.14 6.58 -8.89
CA ASP A 110 12.46 5.33 -9.57
C ASP A 110 11.36 4.28 -9.39
N GLU A 111 10.60 4.39 -8.29
CA GLU A 111 9.56 3.44 -7.93
C GLU A 111 8.45 4.13 -7.13
N PHE A 112 7.23 3.64 -7.26
CA PHE A 112 6.12 4.04 -6.39
C PHE A 112 5.13 2.88 -6.17
N ARG A 113 4.44 2.93 -5.05
CA ARG A 113 3.34 2.01 -4.74
C ARG A 113 2.04 2.57 -5.29
N ILE A 114 1.17 1.67 -5.78
CA ILE A 114 -0.19 2.00 -6.19
C ILE A 114 -1.16 0.99 -5.59
N ALA A 115 -2.02 1.46 -4.72
CA ALA A 115 -3.07 0.66 -4.10
C ALA A 115 -4.29 0.54 -5.01
N ALA A 116 -5.20 -0.39 -4.70
CA ALA A 116 -6.44 -0.56 -5.46
C ALA A 116 -7.22 0.78 -5.53
N ALA A 117 -7.76 1.11 -6.69
CA ALA A 117 -8.45 2.34 -7.04
C ALA A 117 -7.58 3.62 -7.04
N GLU A 118 -6.30 3.60 -6.68
CA GLU A 118 -5.44 4.76 -6.89
C GLU A 118 -5.10 4.93 -8.37
N THR A 119 -4.82 6.18 -8.74
CA THR A 119 -4.32 6.52 -10.07
C THR A 119 -3.12 7.46 -9.99
N TYR A 120 -2.16 7.30 -10.90
CA TYR A 120 -1.02 8.20 -11.04
C TYR A 120 -0.80 8.59 -12.50
N ASP A 121 -0.55 9.88 -12.71
CA ASP A 121 -0.08 10.41 -13.98
C ASP A 121 1.44 10.60 -13.91
N VAL A 122 2.15 9.93 -14.80
CA VAL A 122 3.60 9.83 -14.80
C VAL A 122 4.16 10.28 -16.14
N ILE A 123 5.15 11.16 -16.14
CA ILE A 123 5.91 11.51 -17.35
C ILE A 123 7.20 10.72 -17.36
N VAL A 124 7.45 10.03 -18.47
CA VAL A 124 8.75 9.44 -18.81
C VAL A 124 9.28 10.04 -20.09
N GLN A 125 10.61 10.10 -20.23
CA GLN A 125 11.25 10.64 -21.43
C GLN A 125 12.43 9.76 -21.85
N PRO A 126 12.18 8.59 -22.46
CA PRO A 126 13.23 7.71 -22.93
C PRO A 126 14.06 8.38 -24.04
N GLN A 127 15.36 8.47 -23.84
CA GLN A 127 16.26 9.10 -24.82
C GLN A 127 16.86 8.10 -25.81
N GLU A 128 16.89 6.83 -25.43
CA GLU A 128 17.58 5.78 -26.16
C GLU A 128 16.65 5.03 -27.11
N ASP A 129 17.21 4.54 -28.22
CA ASP A 129 16.51 3.68 -29.18
C ASP A 129 16.51 2.21 -28.71
N ARG A 130 15.99 1.99 -27.49
CA ARG A 130 15.84 0.65 -26.88
C ARG A 130 14.50 0.50 -26.18
N ALA A 131 14.13 -0.73 -25.89
CA ALA A 131 12.93 -1.04 -25.12
C ALA A 131 13.21 -0.92 -23.60
N PHE A 132 12.15 -0.62 -22.85
CA PHE A 132 12.11 -0.59 -21.38
C PHE A 132 10.96 -1.47 -20.88
N THR A 133 11.19 -2.21 -19.81
CA THR A 133 10.13 -3.01 -19.19
C THR A 133 9.41 -2.20 -18.12
N PHE A 134 8.11 -2.01 -18.28
CA PHE A 134 7.21 -1.57 -17.21
C PHE A 134 6.91 -2.76 -16.33
N VAL A 135 7.08 -2.61 -15.02
CA VAL A 135 6.86 -3.66 -14.01
C VAL A 135 5.87 -3.17 -12.98
N ALA A 136 4.81 -3.94 -12.76
CA ALA A 136 3.87 -3.82 -11.64
C ALA A 136 4.03 -5.06 -10.75
N GLU A 137 4.98 -5.03 -9.83
CA GLU A 137 5.28 -6.16 -8.94
C GLU A 137 4.35 -6.13 -7.73
N SER A 138 3.65 -7.24 -7.44
CA SER A 138 2.78 -7.32 -6.27
C SER A 138 3.57 -7.14 -4.97
N ILE A 139 2.96 -6.55 -3.95
CA ILE A 139 3.67 -6.23 -2.69
C ILE A 139 4.16 -7.48 -1.96
N ASP A 140 3.50 -8.62 -2.14
CA ASP A 140 3.90 -9.92 -1.58
C ASP A 140 4.95 -10.66 -2.43
N ARG A 141 5.35 -10.08 -3.58
CA ARG A 141 6.33 -10.67 -4.51
C ARG A 141 5.90 -12.01 -5.13
N SER A 142 4.61 -12.32 -5.16
CA SER A 142 4.09 -13.57 -5.73
C SER A 142 3.98 -13.53 -7.26
N GLY A 143 4.03 -12.35 -7.87
CA GLY A 143 3.93 -12.16 -9.31
C GLY A 143 4.07 -10.70 -9.74
N LEU A 144 3.99 -10.47 -11.03
CA LEU A 144 4.04 -9.12 -11.62
C LEU A 144 3.13 -8.99 -12.84
N GLY A 145 2.58 -7.80 -13.03
CA GLY A 145 2.10 -7.33 -14.32
C GLY A 145 3.26 -6.76 -15.12
N ARG A 146 3.23 -6.95 -16.43
CA ARG A 146 4.33 -6.55 -17.33
C ARG A 146 3.79 -5.83 -18.56
N ALA A 147 4.53 -4.81 -18.98
CA ALA A 147 4.39 -4.18 -20.31
C ALA A 147 5.76 -3.77 -20.83
N THR A 148 5.82 -3.44 -22.11
CA THR A 148 7.04 -2.89 -22.75
C THR A 148 6.76 -1.48 -23.28
N LEU A 149 7.68 -0.56 -23.06
CA LEU A 149 7.76 0.69 -23.80
C LEU A 149 8.89 0.55 -24.83
N ALA A 150 8.60 0.79 -26.11
CA ALA A 150 9.55 0.55 -27.17
C ALA A 150 9.46 1.57 -28.31
N PRO A 151 10.57 1.88 -29.00
CA PRO A 151 10.54 2.72 -30.19
C PRO A 151 9.83 2.06 -31.38
N ARG A 152 9.81 0.73 -31.44
CA ARG A 152 9.24 -0.07 -32.54
C ARG A 152 8.57 -1.34 -32.02
N PRO A 153 7.54 -1.85 -32.71
CA PRO A 153 6.92 -3.13 -32.39
C PRO A 153 7.95 -4.29 -32.41
N GLY A 154 7.71 -5.30 -31.58
CA GLY A 154 8.54 -6.51 -31.52
C GLY A 154 9.81 -6.39 -30.70
N MET A 155 10.14 -5.21 -30.17
CA MET A 155 11.23 -5.04 -29.22
C MET A 155 10.82 -5.49 -27.83
N SER A 156 11.76 -6.00 -27.06
CA SER A 156 11.58 -6.37 -25.65
C SER A 156 12.78 -5.93 -24.82
N ALA A 157 12.58 -5.84 -23.52
CA ALA A 157 13.64 -5.56 -22.55
C ALA A 157 13.68 -6.65 -21.47
N PRO A 158 14.80 -6.83 -20.77
CA PRO A 158 14.90 -7.79 -19.68
C PRO A 158 13.82 -7.54 -18.61
N VAL A 159 13.22 -8.62 -18.14
CA VAL A 159 12.30 -8.57 -17.00
C VAL A 159 13.11 -8.80 -15.74
N PRO A 160 13.08 -7.88 -14.77
CA PRO A 160 13.79 -8.12 -13.52
C PRO A 160 13.15 -9.30 -12.78
N PRO A 161 13.95 -10.09 -12.04
CA PRO A 161 13.41 -11.15 -11.19
C PRO A 161 12.52 -10.54 -10.11
N LEU A 162 11.55 -11.33 -9.63
CA LEU A 162 10.80 -10.99 -8.44
C LEU A 162 11.76 -10.82 -7.26
N ARG A 163 11.54 -9.79 -6.47
CA ARG A 163 12.30 -9.57 -5.24
C ARG A 163 11.91 -10.56 -4.16
N GLU A 164 12.69 -10.62 -3.11
CA GLU A 164 12.37 -11.42 -1.94
C GLU A 164 11.07 -10.94 -1.28
N ARG A 165 10.26 -11.87 -0.79
CA ARG A 165 9.01 -11.59 -0.09
C ARG A 165 9.31 -10.81 1.20
N PRO A 166 8.73 -9.62 1.40
CA PRO A 166 8.96 -8.86 2.60
C PRO A 166 8.28 -9.50 3.82
N LEU A 167 8.74 -9.11 4.99
CA LEU A 167 8.15 -9.50 6.26
C LEU A 167 7.64 -8.27 6.99
N LEU A 168 6.48 -8.42 7.59
CA LEU A 168 5.94 -7.45 8.51
C LEU A 168 6.83 -7.33 9.75
N THR A 169 6.89 -6.14 10.30
CA THR A 169 7.67 -5.78 11.46
C THR A 169 6.76 -5.37 12.62
N MET A 170 7.33 -5.11 13.79
CA MET A 170 6.58 -4.57 14.93
C MET A 170 5.96 -3.20 14.62
N ARG A 171 6.56 -2.44 13.71
CA ARG A 171 5.99 -1.18 13.23
C ARG A 171 4.67 -1.38 12.49
N ASP A 172 4.58 -2.45 11.70
CA ASP A 172 3.37 -2.82 10.96
C ASP A 172 2.26 -3.34 11.88
N MET A 173 2.59 -3.61 13.13
CA MET A 173 1.65 -3.94 14.19
C MET A 173 1.23 -2.73 15.04
N GLY A 174 1.56 -1.52 14.61
CA GLY A 174 1.23 -0.31 15.36
C GLY A 174 1.98 -0.15 16.68
N MET A 175 3.14 -0.78 16.81
CA MET A 175 3.99 -0.64 17.99
C MET A 175 4.96 0.55 17.93
N GLY A 176 4.79 1.44 16.95
CA GLY A 176 5.62 2.63 16.79
C GLY A 176 7.08 2.30 16.45
N ALA A 177 8.01 3.20 16.80
CA ALA A 177 9.46 3.02 16.62
C ALA A 177 10.10 2.33 17.83
N MET A 178 9.53 1.24 18.34
CA MET A 178 10.20 0.49 19.40
C MET A 178 11.44 -0.19 18.83
N ASP A 179 12.59 0.19 19.39
CA ASP A 179 13.88 -0.35 19.02
C ASP A 179 13.96 -1.84 19.39
N HIS A 180 14.49 -2.66 18.49
CA HIS A 180 14.60 -4.12 18.63
C HIS A 180 15.48 -4.60 19.82
N GLY A 181 15.96 -3.68 20.67
CA GLY A 181 16.93 -3.94 21.71
C GLY A 181 16.41 -4.09 23.14
N ALA A 182 15.17 -3.78 23.43
CA ALA A 182 14.67 -3.81 24.82
C ALA A 182 13.73 -5.00 25.04
N GLY A 183 14.17 -5.99 25.79
CA GLY A 183 13.41 -7.18 26.19
C GLY A 183 12.19 -6.88 27.06
N GLY A 184 11.16 -6.26 26.48
CA GLY A 184 9.96 -5.82 27.15
C GLY A 184 8.64 -6.16 26.45
N HIS A 185 8.64 -7.00 25.42
CA HIS A 185 7.41 -7.31 24.65
C HIS A 185 6.47 -8.35 25.31
N GLY A 186 6.75 -8.77 26.54
CA GLY A 186 6.01 -9.84 27.22
C GLY A 186 4.63 -9.47 27.79
N GLY A 187 4.13 -8.25 27.58
CA GLY A 187 2.94 -7.79 28.28
C GLY A 187 1.99 -6.85 27.50
N MET A 188 2.22 -6.58 26.21
CA MET A 188 1.23 -5.82 25.45
C MET A 188 0.07 -6.69 25.03
N ASP A 189 -1.12 -6.34 25.46
CA ASP A 189 -2.36 -6.90 24.94
C ASP A 189 -2.67 -6.26 23.59
N MET A 190 -2.55 -7.06 22.53
CA MET A 190 -2.85 -6.62 21.16
C MET A 190 -4.36 -6.46 20.90
N ARG A 191 -5.19 -6.79 21.86
CA ARG A 191 -6.65 -6.64 21.81
C ARG A 191 -7.18 -5.81 22.97
N ASP A 192 -6.40 -4.82 23.41
CA ASP A 192 -6.75 -3.93 24.54
C ASP A 192 -8.00 -3.09 24.22
N GLU A 193 -9.13 -3.53 24.74
CA GLU A 193 -10.45 -2.89 24.59
C GLU A 193 -10.48 -1.46 25.12
N SER A 194 -9.59 -1.10 26.03
CA SER A 194 -9.55 0.27 26.61
C SER A 194 -9.14 1.34 25.58
N ARG A 195 -8.62 0.93 24.41
CA ARG A 195 -8.14 1.80 23.34
C ARG A 195 -9.18 2.12 22.29
N VAL A 196 -10.32 1.49 22.33
CA VAL A 196 -11.37 1.61 21.30
C VAL A 196 -12.72 1.86 21.93
N ALA A 197 -13.64 2.45 21.18
CA ALA A 197 -14.98 2.75 21.65
C ALA A 197 -16.01 1.65 21.32
N PHE A 198 -15.57 0.56 20.71
CA PHE A 198 -16.42 -0.58 20.34
C PHE A 198 -15.94 -1.86 21.06
N PRO A 199 -16.82 -2.85 21.25
CA PRO A 199 -16.44 -4.12 21.87
C PRO A 199 -15.53 -4.91 20.95
N VAL A 200 -14.37 -5.34 21.44
CA VAL A 200 -13.43 -6.18 20.70
C VAL A 200 -13.94 -7.63 20.68
N GLY A 201 -14.31 -8.07 19.49
CA GLY A 201 -14.95 -9.36 19.25
C GLY A 201 -14.10 -10.36 18.46
N PRO A 202 -14.68 -11.48 18.05
CA PRO A 202 -14.01 -12.45 17.19
C PRO A 202 -13.68 -11.90 15.78
N GLY A 203 -14.20 -10.72 15.43
CA GLY A 203 -13.92 -10.00 14.18
C GLY A 203 -12.66 -9.17 14.20
N ASP A 204 -12.00 -9.04 15.35
CA ASP A 204 -10.89 -8.09 15.56
C ASP A 204 -9.67 -8.87 16.04
N ASP A 205 -8.70 -9.08 15.15
CA ASP A 205 -7.47 -9.82 15.50
C ASP A 205 -6.50 -8.95 16.30
N MET A 206 -6.51 -7.64 16.04
CA MET A 206 -5.56 -6.70 16.62
C MET A 206 -6.19 -5.32 16.81
N ILE A 207 -5.76 -4.61 17.82
CA ILE A 207 -5.93 -3.17 18.00
C ILE A 207 -4.54 -2.54 18.04
N ALA A 208 -4.23 -1.67 17.10
CA ALA A 208 -2.92 -1.01 17.04
C ALA A 208 -2.67 -0.20 18.31
N PRO A 209 -1.67 -0.56 19.13
CA PRO A 209 -1.49 0.08 20.43
C PRO A 209 -0.96 1.52 20.33
N MET A 210 -0.19 1.84 19.30
CA MET A 210 0.38 3.16 19.07
C MET A 210 0.42 3.46 17.57
N PRO A 211 -0.73 3.65 16.92
CA PRO A 211 -0.77 3.99 15.49
C PRO A 211 -0.07 5.33 15.24
N VAL A 212 0.73 5.39 14.20
CA VAL A 212 1.50 6.59 13.82
C VAL A 212 1.21 7.01 12.40
N ASP A 213 1.43 8.30 12.10
CA ASP A 213 1.42 8.78 10.72
C ASP A 213 2.51 8.09 9.89
N ARG A 214 2.09 7.33 8.88
CA ARG A 214 2.97 6.61 7.95
C ARG A 214 3.00 7.21 6.55
N THR A 215 2.50 8.42 6.35
CA THR A 215 2.49 9.09 5.04
C THR A 215 3.89 9.30 4.45
N GLY A 216 4.92 9.28 5.27
CA GLY A 216 6.32 9.35 4.86
C GLY A 216 7.01 8.00 4.65
N ASP A 217 6.31 6.90 4.87
CA ASP A 217 6.89 5.56 4.71
C ASP A 217 6.84 5.11 3.25
N ARG A 218 7.87 4.40 2.82
CA ARG A 218 7.95 3.81 1.47
C ARG A 218 7.04 2.61 1.26
N GLY A 219 6.48 2.08 2.36
CA GLY A 219 5.66 0.89 2.39
C GLY A 219 6.47 -0.41 2.51
N THR A 220 5.79 -1.46 2.97
CA THR A 220 6.38 -2.77 3.28
C THR A 220 7.18 -3.33 2.11
N GLY A 221 8.44 -3.69 2.37
CA GLY A 221 9.37 -4.24 1.39
C GLY A 221 10.08 -3.21 0.49
N LEU A 222 9.91 -1.90 0.78
CA LEU A 222 10.63 -0.82 0.09
C LEU A 222 11.48 0.04 1.05
N GLU A 223 11.53 -0.31 2.32
CA GLU A 223 12.18 0.49 3.36
C GLU A 223 13.67 0.71 3.06
N ASN A 224 14.34 -0.35 2.60
CA ASN A 224 15.80 -0.41 2.44
C ASN A 224 16.27 -0.41 0.98
N VAL A 225 15.37 -0.17 0.01
CA VAL A 225 15.83 -0.08 -1.40
C VAL A 225 16.70 1.16 -1.61
N PRO A 226 17.79 1.07 -2.41
CA PRO A 226 18.76 2.15 -2.55
C PRO A 226 18.28 3.31 -3.43
N HIS A 227 17.22 3.09 -4.22
CA HIS A 227 16.68 4.06 -5.16
C HIS A 227 15.53 4.87 -4.52
N ARG A 228 15.10 5.94 -5.22
CA ARG A 228 14.08 6.84 -4.74
C ARG A 228 12.68 6.24 -4.91
N VAL A 229 11.98 6.05 -3.80
CA VAL A 229 10.58 5.62 -3.75
C VAL A 229 9.69 6.79 -3.39
N LEU A 230 8.60 6.96 -4.10
CA LEU A 230 7.56 7.94 -3.77
C LEU A 230 6.90 7.59 -2.43
N THR A 231 6.71 8.61 -1.61
CA THR A 231 5.86 8.55 -0.41
C THR A 231 4.72 9.56 -0.54
N TYR A 232 3.67 9.44 0.27
CA TYR A 232 2.63 10.47 0.27
C TYR A 232 3.14 11.84 0.70
N ARG A 233 4.21 11.91 1.50
CA ARG A 233 4.86 13.19 1.88
C ARG A 233 5.54 13.90 0.72
N ASP A 234 5.87 13.20 -0.36
CA ASP A 234 6.46 13.83 -1.55
C ASP A 234 5.39 14.53 -2.40
N LEU A 235 4.11 14.20 -2.21
CA LEU A 235 3.01 14.75 -3.00
C LEU A 235 2.60 16.13 -2.49
N VAL A 236 2.70 17.14 -3.33
CA VAL A 236 2.30 18.52 -3.05
C VAL A 236 1.31 18.95 -4.12
N SER A 237 0.11 19.36 -3.74
CA SER A 237 -0.86 19.89 -4.69
C SER A 237 -0.26 21.05 -5.49
N LEU A 238 -0.45 21.02 -6.83
CA LEU A 238 0.05 22.08 -7.70
C LEU A 238 -0.63 23.41 -7.39
N ALA A 239 -1.94 23.40 -7.18
CA ALA A 239 -2.71 24.56 -6.76
C ALA A 239 -2.89 24.58 -5.23
N PRO A 240 -3.06 25.76 -4.61
CA PRO A 240 -3.47 25.83 -3.21
C PRO A 240 -4.78 25.11 -2.96
N ASN A 241 -4.93 24.52 -1.78
CA ASN A 241 -6.21 23.92 -1.39
C ASN A 241 -7.33 24.97 -1.37
N PRO A 242 -8.51 24.64 -1.93
CA PRO A 242 -9.60 25.61 -2.10
C PRO A 242 -10.24 26.04 -0.78
N ASP A 243 -10.30 25.15 0.21
CA ASP A 243 -10.87 25.44 1.52
C ASP A 243 -9.78 25.43 2.60
N ARG A 244 -9.53 26.57 3.22
CA ARG A 244 -8.51 26.74 4.26
C ARG A 244 -9.09 26.85 5.68
N ARG A 245 -10.39 26.65 5.83
CA ARG A 245 -11.02 26.65 7.14
C ARG A 245 -10.47 25.47 7.96
N PRO A 246 -10.31 25.61 9.28
CA PRO A 246 -10.02 24.46 10.12
C PRO A 246 -11.20 23.47 10.09
N PRO A 247 -10.97 22.17 10.26
CA PRO A 247 -12.04 21.20 10.44
C PRO A 247 -12.89 21.56 11.66
N THR A 248 -14.21 21.41 11.54
CA THR A 248 -15.16 21.67 12.63
C THR A 248 -15.20 20.56 13.65
N ARG A 249 -14.90 19.33 13.21
CA ARG A 249 -14.77 18.11 14.04
C ARG A 249 -13.84 17.11 13.41
N THR A 250 -13.41 16.15 14.20
CA THR A 250 -12.71 14.95 13.73
C THR A 250 -13.64 13.75 13.87
N VAL A 251 -13.72 12.94 12.82
CA VAL A 251 -14.35 11.61 12.83
C VAL A 251 -13.22 10.61 12.75
N GLU A 252 -13.06 9.78 13.77
CA GLU A 252 -12.12 8.69 13.78
C GLU A 252 -12.84 7.42 13.31
N VAL A 253 -12.21 6.66 12.43
CA VAL A 253 -12.69 5.36 11.94
C VAL A 253 -11.52 4.39 12.03
N ARG A 254 -11.74 3.33 12.75
CA ARG A 254 -10.79 2.22 12.86
C ARG A 254 -11.14 1.12 11.88
N LEU A 255 -10.11 0.47 11.38
CA LEU A 255 -10.19 -0.57 10.35
C LEU A 255 -9.72 -1.90 10.95
N PRO A 256 -10.49 -2.55 11.82
CA PRO A 256 -10.17 -3.88 12.32
C PRO A 256 -10.55 -4.95 11.31
N VAL A 257 -9.92 -6.12 11.45
CA VAL A 257 -10.18 -7.28 10.58
C VAL A 257 -9.98 -8.58 11.36
N ASN A 258 -10.64 -9.64 10.92
CA ASN A 258 -10.25 -11.00 11.24
C ASN A 258 -9.70 -11.69 10.00
N MET A 259 -8.38 -11.90 9.97
CA MET A 259 -7.67 -12.47 8.82
C MET A 259 -7.98 -13.95 8.60
N GLU A 260 -8.25 -14.73 9.64
CA GLU A 260 -8.61 -16.15 9.52
C GLU A 260 -9.98 -16.35 8.84
N ARG A 261 -10.87 -15.36 8.95
CA ARG A 261 -12.25 -15.43 8.45
C ARG A 261 -12.58 -14.40 7.37
N PHE A 262 -11.61 -13.58 6.97
CA PHE A 262 -11.77 -12.50 5.99
C PHE A 262 -12.97 -11.58 6.33
N MET A 263 -13.08 -11.21 7.61
CA MET A 263 -14.13 -10.31 8.08
C MET A 263 -13.57 -8.90 8.23
N TRP A 264 -14.18 -7.98 7.50
CA TRP A 264 -13.83 -6.57 7.46
C TRP A 264 -14.90 -5.74 8.14
N SER A 265 -14.49 -4.75 8.92
CA SER A 265 -15.41 -3.87 9.63
C SER A 265 -14.89 -2.43 9.70
N PHE A 266 -15.78 -1.50 10.00
CA PHE A 266 -15.44 -0.15 10.46
C PHE A 266 -15.90 -0.04 11.92
N ASP A 267 -14.98 0.31 12.82
CA ASP A 267 -15.26 0.41 14.26
C ASP A 267 -15.93 -0.87 14.83
N GLY A 268 -15.53 -2.04 14.34
CA GLY A 268 -16.08 -3.32 14.74
C GLY A 268 -17.42 -3.71 14.08
N GLU A 269 -18.06 -2.81 13.33
CA GLU A 269 -19.32 -3.07 12.64
C GLU A 269 -19.11 -3.51 11.20
N ARG A 270 -19.64 -4.68 10.83
CA ARG A 270 -19.56 -5.22 9.46
C ARG A 270 -20.66 -4.63 8.59
N PHE A 271 -20.40 -4.47 7.32
CA PHE A 271 -21.41 -3.98 6.35
C PHE A 271 -22.71 -4.84 6.37
N SER A 272 -22.58 -6.16 6.58
CA SER A 272 -23.71 -7.08 6.68
C SER A 272 -24.59 -6.87 7.92
N GLU A 273 -24.14 -6.14 8.91
CA GLU A 273 -24.87 -5.78 10.13
C GLU A 273 -25.67 -4.49 9.97
N ASN A 274 -25.64 -3.92 8.75
CA ASN A 274 -26.34 -2.70 8.39
C ASN A 274 -25.98 -1.49 9.27
N PRO A 275 -24.68 -1.15 9.38
CA PRO A 275 -24.23 -0.05 10.24
C PRO A 275 -24.83 1.28 9.80
N GLU A 276 -25.01 2.17 10.78
CA GLU A 276 -25.40 3.55 10.48
C GLU A 276 -24.33 4.26 9.64
N PRO A 277 -24.70 4.94 8.56
CA PRO A 277 -23.72 5.62 7.72
C PRO A 277 -23.02 6.76 8.46
N ILE A 278 -21.73 6.93 8.22
CA ILE A 278 -20.97 8.10 8.69
C ILE A 278 -21.52 9.35 8.01
N ARG A 279 -22.12 10.26 8.78
CA ARG A 279 -22.86 11.42 8.26
C ARG A 279 -21.98 12.67 8.21
N PHE A 280 -22.00 13.34 7.06
CA PHE A 280 -21.38 14.65 6.85
C PHE A 280 -22.45 15.65 6.40
N ALA A 281 -22.45 16.84 6.99
CA ALA A 281 -23.36 17.90 6.57
C ALA A 281 -22.80 18.64 5.34
N ARG A 282 -23.71 19.09 4.47
CA ARG A 282 -23.30 19.90 3.30
C ARG A 282 -22.56 21.16 3.74
N GLY A 283 -21.37 21.38 3.17
CA GLY A 283 -20.51 22.53 3.49
C GLY A 283 -19.75 22.41 4.81
N GLU A 284 -19.89 21.30 5.52
CA GLU A 284 -19.06 20.98 6.68
C GLU A 284 -17.64 20.64 6.24
N ARG A 285 -16.64 21.10 6.98
CA ARG A 285 -15.26 20.68 6.82
C ARG A 285 -14.89 19.73 7.96
N VAL A 286 -14.72 18.47 7.65
CA VAL A 286 -14.49 17.40 8.62
C VAL A 286 -13.09 16.83 8.43
N ARG A 287 -12.40 16.52 9.51
CA ARG A 287 -11.23 15.67 9.52
C ARG A 287 -11.67 14.22 9.67
N LEU A 288 -11.40 13.40 8.69
CA LEU A 288 -11.55 11.96 8.78
C LEU A 288 -10.19 11.36 9.16
N ARG A 289 -10.12 10.70 10.31
CA ARG A 289 -8.94 9.99 10.77
C ARG A 289 -9.17 8.50 10.59
N LEU A 290 -8.35 7.88 9.75
CA LEU A 290 -8.37 6.45 9.50
C LEU A 290 -7.23 5.80 10.28
N ILE A 291 -7.53 4.76 11.07
CA ILE A 291 -6.54 3.99 11.84
C ILE A 291 -6.62 2.54 11.38
N ASN A 292 -5.49 2.03 10.92
CA ASN A 292 -5.39 0.65 10.48
C ASN A 292 -4.96 -0.24 11.64
N ASP A 293 -5.91 -1.00 12.16
CA ASP A 293 -5.71 -1.98 13.24
C ASP A 293 -5.35 -3.38 12.70
N THR A 294 -4.72 -3.46 11.53
CA THR A 294 -4.43 -4.73 10.88
C THR A 294 -3.00 -4.79 10.37
N MET A 295 -2.57 -5.97 9.97
CA MET A 295 -1.27 -6.21 9.32
C MET A 295 -1.31 -6.00 7.80
N MET A 296 -2.47 -5.71 7.21
CA MET A 296 -2.61 -5.46 5.77
C MET A 296 -2.80 -3.97 5.50
N ALA A 297 -2.30 -3.51 4.36
CA ALA A 297 -2.61 -2.17 3.87
C ALA A 297 -4.07 -2.11 3.39
N HIS A 298 -4.75 -1.01 3.70
CA HIS A 298 -6.15 -0.80 3.34
C HIS A 298 -6.33 0.43 2.47
N PRO A 299 -6.58 0.26 1.16
CA PRO A 299 -7.01 1.36 0.31
C PRO A 299 -8.43 1.80 0.69
N ILE A 300 -8.57 3.01 1.19
CA ILE A 300 -9.85 3.61 1.53
C ILE A 300 -10.24 4.62 0.48
N HIS A 301 -11.40 4.40 -0.14
CA HIS A 301 -11.97 5.25 -1.18
C HIS A 301 -13.27 5.89 -0.71
N ILE A 302 -13.45 7.18 -1.00
CA ILE A 302 -14.69 7.90 -0.71
C ILE A 302 -15.42 8.18 -2.02
N HIS A 303 -16.59 7.58 -2.20
CA HIS A 303 -17.39 7.75 -3.40
C HIS A 303 -17.88 9.19 -3.56
N GLY A 304 -17.70 9.75 -4.77
CA GLY A 304 -18.20 11.07 -5.14
C GLY A 304 -17.49 12.26 -4.49
N HIS A 305 -16.39 12.05 -3.77
CA HIS A 305 -15.64 13.10 -3.08
C HIS A 305 -14.15 13.01 -3.35
N ILE A 306 -13.54 14.20 -3.41
CA ILE A 306 -12.09 14.38 -3.38
C ILE A 306 -11.75 14.96 -2.01
N PHE A 307 -10.79 14.38 -1.32
CA PHE A 307 -10.33 14.84 0.00
C PHE A 307 -8.90 15.39 -0.07
N GLU A 308 -8.55 16.19 0.91
CA GLU A 308 -7.18 16.64 1.14
C GLU A 308 -6.46 15.62 2.04
N LEU A 309 -5.41 14.97 1.54
CA LEU A 309 -4.58 14.09 2.35
C LEU A 309 -3.62 14.93 3.21
N VAL A 310 -3.76 14.86 4.51
CA VAL A 310 -2.90 15.61 5.45
C VAL A 310 -1.53 14.93 5.52
N ASN A 311 -0.55 15.51 4.85
CA ASN A 311 0.80 14.94 4.70
C ASN A 311 1.94 15.91 5.06
N GLY A 312 1.62 16.99 5.78
CA GLY A 312 2.59 18.00 6.20
C GLY A 312 2.68 19.27 5.32
N HIS A 313 2.03 19.28 4.15
CA HIS A 313 2.06 20.43 3.23
C HIS A 313 0.83 21.32 3.40
N ALA A 314 0.72 21.99 4.54
CA ALA A 314 -0.42 22.87 4.86
C ALA A 314 -0.73 23.86 3.73
N GLY A 315 -2.00 23.88 3.29
CA GLY A 315 -2.48 24.70 2.16
C GLY A 315 -2.15 24.16 0.77
N HIS A 316 -1.40 23.05 0.67
CA HIS A 316 -1.06 22.35 -0.56
C HIS A 316 -1.12 20.82 -0.37
N HIS A 317 -1.99 20.34 0.49
CA HIS A 317 -2.24 18.91 0.64
C HIS A 317 -2.66 18.30 -0.71
N PRO A 318 -2.13 17.14 -1.10
CA PRO A 318 -2.56 16.50 -2.34
C PRO A 318 -4.05 16.14 -2.24
N LEU A 319 -4.75 16.38 -3.34
CA LEU A 319 -6.15 16.03 -3.48
C LEU A 319 -6.25 14.61 -4.00
N LYS A 320 -6.97 13.75 -3.29
CA LYS A 320 -7.11 12.32 -3.61
C LYS A 320 -8.55 11.84 -3.42
N HIS A 321 -8.88 10.72 -4.03
CA HIS A 321 -10.12 10.00 -3.75
C HIS A 321 -9.87 8.64 -3.09
N THR A 322 -8.62 8.18 -3.05
CA THR A 322 -8.21 6.92 -2.43
C THR A 322 -6.93 7.13 -1.64
N VAL A 323 -6.82 6.56 -0.47
CA VAL A 323 -5.59 6.55 0.32
C VAL A 323 -5.30 5.14 0.83
N ASP A 324 -4.05 4.69 0.67
CA ASP A 324 -3.58 3.43 1.22
C ASP A 324 -3.14 3.62 2.66
N VAL A 325 -3.93 3.10 3.60
CA VAL A 325 -3.61 3.17 5.03
C VAL A 325 -2.72 1.99 5.38
N LEU A 326 -1.44 2.26 5.58
CA LEU A 326 -0.44 1.23 5.87
C LEU A 326 -0.74 0.51 7.19
N PRO A 327 -0.30 -0.76 7.34
CA PRO A 327 -0.50 -1.55 8.56
C PRO A 327 -0.06 -0.81 9.82
N GLY A 328 -0.86 -0.85 10.88
CA GLY A 328 -0.57 -0.18 12.15
C GLY A 328 -0.39 1.33 12.06
N GLY A 329 -0.80 1.94 10.94
CA GLY A 329 -0.69 3.36 10.68
C GLY A 329 -2.00 4.12 10.87
N LEU A 330 -1.86 5.45 10.88
CA LEU A 330 -2.99 6.37 10.79
C LEU A 330 -2.78 7.36 9.65
N VAL A 331 -3.89 7.88 9.14
CA VAL A 331 -3.90 8.95 8.13
C VAL A 331 -5.11 9.86 8.34
N ASP A 332 -4.90 11.15 8.11
CA ASP A 332 -5.95 12.17 8.20
C ASP A 332 -6.28 12.75 6.81
#